data_2ae5f8d34dbfc2ddfa23b4c50893c7d0
#
_entry.id   2ae5f8d34dbfc2ddfa23b4c50893c7d0
#
_cell.length_a   1.000
_cell.length_b   1.000
_cell.length_c   1.000
_cell.angle_alpha   90.00
_cell.angle_beta   90.00
_cell.angle_gamma   90.00
#
_symmetry.space_group_name_H-M   'P 1'
#
loop_
_entity.id
_entity.type
_entity.pdbx_description
1 polymer ?
#
loop_
_entity_poly.entity_id
_entity_poly.type
_entity_poly.pdbx_seq_one_letter_code
_entity_poly.pdbx_strand_id
1 'polypeptide(L)'
;KRKVHNHHPWWVMIMYYPQDMFEEIGPTGVIPGTQYIAQRLDDNDIFGIHANGKSGVCMMIHYDIWHRKMKNFTDLRRYMVKFEFIRMEPPSGITWNNTTADSINQFEFNSINYQPIWKSQLEWLSARKIKPEAKTFDSSNQVQLRQELDSSDTKIIVDALNKLYGPANLEPETLSAIETLVRHENEFISLSACYSLAATGNNGITRLIQLMHSNDGENVDDPRCFIDEGQKSELEMVCRNAVHGLVASGESCIEELIKAYESGMERIQKYVCFALGEIDSNSNSVLDILATGCLHNDPAVRLNAVEALGLKQCREQDVAMIDNLLRDDDDEVRFNAALALARNGERSLYATEGLAQALRDPNRYVYGYALEALERINTKKSTDVLMKYLKATRYCPYTTVDSLF
;
A
#
# COMPACT_ATOMS: atom_id res chain seq x y z
N LYS A 1 -11.40 -2.54 5.83
CA LYS A 1 -11.19 -1.89 4.54
C LYS A 1 -11.02 -2.95 3.45
N ARG A 2 -11.61 -2.73 2.26
CA ARG A 2 -11.48 -3.66 1.13
C ARG A 2 -10.11 -3.58 0.46
N LYS A 3 -9.54 -2.37 0.38
CA LYS A 3 -8.20 -2.13 -0.17
C LYS A 3 -7.14 -2.32 0.90
N VAL A 4 -6.05 -3.02 0.55
CA VAL A 4 -4.85 -3.10 1.38
C VAL A 4 -4.10 -1.77 1.32
N HIS A 5 -3.62 -1.26 2.45
CA HIS A 5 -2.83 -0.04 2.49
C HIS A 5 -1.48 -0.26 1.83
N ASN A 6 -1.05 0.69 1.02
CA ASN A 6 0.28 0.66 0.43
C ASN A 6 1.31 1.18 1.43
N HIS A 7 2.39 0.44 1.64
CA HIS A 7 3.56 0.98 2.34
C HIS A 7 4.42 1.81 1.37
N HIS A 8 4.48 1.42 0.11
CA HIS A 8 5.16 2.21 -0.92
C HIS A 8 4.40 3.50 -1.20
N PRO A 9 5.07 4.66 -1.31
CA PRO A 9 4.42 5.95 -1.52
C PRO A 9 3.98 6.13 -2.99
N TRP A 10 3.02 5.31 -3.42
CA TRP A 10 2.34 5.46 -4.70
C TRP A 10 1.51 6.73 -4.77
N TRP A 11 0.99 7.17 -3.62
CA TRP A 11 0.16 8.34 -3.47
C TRP A 11 0.77 9.29 -2.47
N VAL A 12 0.90 10.56 -2.88
CA VAL A 12 1.44 11.64 -2.05
C VAL A 12 0.48 12.81 -2.07
N MET A 13 0.28 13.42 -0.91
CA MET A 13 -0.52 14.61 -0.75
C MET A 13 0.36 15.79 -0.35
N ILE A 14 0.17 16.93 -1.01
CA ILE A 14 0.78 18.20 -0.64
C ILE A 14 -0.31 19.14 -0.17
N MET A 15 -0.14 19.67 1.03
CA MET A 15 -0.99 20.71 1.58
C MET A 15 -0.21 22.02 1.59
N TYR A 16 -0.64 22.98 0.78
CA TYR A 16 -0.05 24.30 0.64
C TYR A 16 -0.89 25.32 1.41
N TYR A 17 -0.24 26.16 2.21
CA TYR A 17 -0.89 27.22 2.97
C TYR A 17 -0.43 28.59 2.47
N PRO A 18 -1.35 29.40 1.87
CA PRO A 18 -1.02 30.72 1.33
C PRO A 18 -0.92 31.81 2.39
N GLN A 19 -0.96 31.45 3.67
CA GLN A 19 -0.90 32.37 4.81
C GLN A 19 0.02 31.83 5.92
N ASP A 20 0.41 32.70 6.84
CA ASP A 20 1.16 32.26 8.04
C ASP A 20 0.34 31.25 8.83
N MET A 21 0.97 30.13 9.17
CA MET A 21 0.39 29.05 9.96
C MET A 21 1.09 28.97 11.31
N PHE A 22 0.31 29.13 12.37
CA PHE A 22 0.75 29.04 13.76
C PHE A 22 -0.27 28.18 14.54
N GLU A 23 0.10 27.75 15.73
CA GLU A 23 -0.63 26.70 16.46
C GLU A 23 -2.11 27.08 16.70
N GLU A 24 -2.38 28.34 17.05
CA GLU A 24 -3.71 28.80 17.42
C GLU A 24 -4.69 28.87 16.23
N ILE A 25 -4.19 29.00 14.99
CA ILE A 25 -5.07 28.98 13.79
C ILE A 25 -5.50 27.56 13.42
N GLY A 26 -4.97 26.55 14.11
CA GLY A 26 -5.29 25.15 13.93
C GLY A 26 -4.77 24.56 12.63
N PRO A 27 -3.45 24.43 12.48
CA PRO A 27 -2.82 23.82 11.31
C PRO A 27 -3.28 22.38 11.10
N THR A 28 -2.90 21.74 10.01
CA THR A 28 -3.05 20.29 9.88
C THR A 28 -1.98 19.61 10.72
N GLY A 29 -2.41 18.73 11.60
CA GLY A 29 -1.57 17.80 12.34
C GLY A 29 -1.50 16.45 11.63
N VAL A 30 -0.32 15.82 11.62
CA VAL A 30 -0.08 14.48 11.09
C VAL A 30 0.59 13.61 12.16
N ILE A 31 0.34 12.31 12.11
CA ILE A 31 0.99 11.35 13.02
C ILE A 31 1.93 10.49 12.16
N PRO A 32 3.25 10.77 12.17
CA PRO A 32 4.21 9.98 11.41
C PRO A 32 4.14 8.49 11.77
N GLY A 33 4.40 7.62 10.79
CA GLY A 33 4.37 6.16 10.97
C GLY A 33 2.99 5.52 10.79
N THR A 34 1.89 6.26 10.96
CA THR A 34 0.52 5.71 10.87
C THR A 34 0.12 5.28 9.47
N GLN A 35 0.86 5.64 8.44
CA GLN A 35 0.67 5.12 7.08
C GLN A 35 0.95 3.61 6.97
N TYR A 36 1.68 3.04 7.91
CA TYR A 36 2.06 1.62 7.91
C TYR A 36 1.10 0.72 8.69
N ILE A 37 0.25 1.32 9.54
CA ILE A 37 -0.66 0.58 10.41
C ILE A 37 -2.11 0.91 10.15
N ALA A 38 -3.00 -0.02 10.44
CA ALA A 38 -4.44 0.21 10.43
C ALA A 38 -5.04 0.29 11.85
N GLN A 39 -4.28 -0.09 12.87
CA GLN A 39 -4.68 0.02 14.26
C GLN A 39 -4.96 1.48 14.61
N ARG A 40 -6.09 1.73 15.27
CA ARG A 40 -6.43 3.06 15.75
C ARG A 40 -5.60 3.36 17.00
N LEU A 41 -4.83 4.44 16.96
CA LEU A 41 -4.16 4.99 18.14
C LEU A 41 -5.15 5.79 18.98
N ASP A 42 -5.00 5.76 20.29
CA ASP A 42 -5.84 6.56 21.19
C ASP A 42 -5.59 8.06 20.97
N ASP A 43 -6.68 8.86 21.09
CA ASP A 43 -6.61 10.31 20.86
C ASP A 43 -5.64 11.05 21.82
N ASN A 44 -5.22 10.42 22.91
CA ASN A 44 -4.30 10.98 23.89
C ASN A 44 -2.81 10.83 23.50
N ASP A 45 -2.47 9.94 22.55
CA ASP A 45 -1.09 9.68 22.12
C ASP A 45 -0.62 10.61 20.99
N ILE A 46 -1.35 11.71 20.73
CA ILE A 46 -1.18 12.51 19.54
C ILE A 46 -0.10 13.57 19.73
N PHE A 47 1.14 13.17 19.66
CA PHE A 47 2.25 14.07 19.33
C PHE A 47 2.38 14.18 17.81
N GLY A 48 1.48 14.97 17.21
CA GLY A 48 1.52 15.17 15.75
C GLY A 48 2.55 16.22 15.36
N ILE A 49 3.09 16.10 14.16
CA ILE A 49 3.81 17.21 13.52
C ILE A 49 2.77 18.14 12.93
N HIS A 50 2.86 19.42 13.23
CA HIS A 50 1.93 20.45 12.76
C HIS A 50 2.52 21.23 11.58
N ALA A 51 1.67 21.58 10.62
CA ALA A 51 2.04 22.37 9.45
C ALA A 51 2.23 23.86 9.80
N ASN A 52 3.10 24.15 10.76
CA ASN A 52 3.44 25.51 11.20
C ASN A 52 4.49 26.13 10.28
N GLY A 53 4.36 27.43 9.99
CA GLY A 53 5.34 28.18 9.21
C GLY A 53 4.80 29.46 8.63
N LYS A 54 5.67 30.17 7.92
CA LYS A 54 5.28 31.37 7.16
C LYS A 54 4.42 31.02 5.94
N SER A 55 3.71 32.03 5.43
CA SER A 55 3.01 31.94 4.17
C SER A 55 3.85 31.25 3.10
N GLY A 56 3.27 30.27 2.43
CA GLY A 56 3.99 29.43 1.47
C GLY A 56 4.45 28.09 2.04
N VAL A 57 4.25 27.81 3.34
CA VAL A 57 4.58 26.50 3.90
C VAL A 57 3.83 25.38 3.19
N CYS A 58 4.56 24.31 2.86
CA CYS A 58 4.04 23.08 2.28
C CYS A 58 4.33 21.91 3.20
N MET A 59 3.32 21.07 3.42
CA MET A 59 3.49 19.77 4.06
C MET A 59 3.26 18.68 3.01
N MET A 60 4.29 17.87 2.74
CA MET A 60 4.20 16.69 1.88
C MET A 60 4.07 15.45 2.75
N ILE A 61 3.06 14.64 2.50
CA ILE A 61 2.74 13.45 3.31
C ILE A 61 2.38 12.26 2.43
N HIS A 62 2.61 11.06 2.96
CA HIS A 62 2.02 9.84 2.41
C HIS A 62 0.49 9.96 2.46
N TYR A 63 -0.22 9.46 1.44
CA TYR A 63 -1.67 9.61 1.35
C TYR A 63 -2.42 8.95 2.53
N ASP A 64 -1.96 7.79 2.98
CA ASP A 64 -2.59 7.02 4.06
C ASP A 64 -2.17 7.47 5.47
N ILE A 65 -1.28 8.47 5.62
CA ILE A 65 -0.91 8.96 6.94
C ILE A 65 -2.13 9.56 7.67
N TRP A 66 -2.24 9.27 8.94
CA TRP A 66 -3.29 9.90 9.72
C TRP A 66 -3.02 11.38 9.88
N HIS A 67 -4.00 12.16 9.44
CA HIS A 67 -3.95 13.61 9.51
C HIS A 67 -5.30 14.15 9.92
N ARG A 68 -5.26 15.26 10.62
CA ARG A 68 -6.48 15.96 11.02
C ARG A 68 -6.30 17.47 10.99
N LYS A 69 -7.41 18.15 10.84
CA LYS A 69 -7.53 19.56 11.09
C LYS A 69 -7.48 19.79 12.60
N MET A 70 -6.51 20.61 13.08
CA MET A 70 -6.45 21.05 14.47
C MET A 70 -7.51 22.14 14.73
N LYS A 71 -7.85 22.34 16.00
CA LYS A 71 -8.86 23.32 16.40
C LYS A 71 -8.31 24.74 16.16
N ASN A 72 -9.11 25.57 15.50
CA ASN A 72 -8.81 27.00 15.36
C ASN A 72 -9.37 27.75 16.58
N PHE A 73 -8.51 28.44 17.31
CA PHE A 73 -8.84 29.26 18.49
C PHE A 73 -8.88 30.77 18.17
N THR A 74 -8.75 31.13 16.87
CA THR A 74 -8.75 32.51 16.40
C THR A 74 -9.98 32.81 15.56
N ASP A 75 -10.26 34.09 15.30
CA ASP A 75 -11.28 34.53 14.34
C ASP A 75 -10.78 34.55 12.89
N LEU A 76 -9.52 34.16 12.65
CA LEU A 76 -8.94 34.15 11.32
C LEU A 76 -9.42 32.95 10.51
N ARG A 77 -9.70 33.17 9.24
CA ARG A 77 -9.99 32.08 8.30
C ARG A 77 -8.69 31.38 7.91
N ARG A 78 -8.76 30.05 7.86
CA ARG A 78 -7.67 29.22 7.38
C ARG A 78 -7.94 28.76 5.96
N TYR A 79 -6.99 28.99 5.07
CA TYR A 79 -7.01 28.53 3.69
C TYR A 79 -5.94 27.49 3.47
N MET A 80 -6.26 26.47 2.68
CA MET A 80 -5.35 25.41 2.29
C MET A 80 -5.70 24.98 0.86
N VAL A 81 -4.70 24.81 0.03
CA VAL A 81 -4.81 24.15 -1.27
C VAL A 81 -4.20 22.76 -1.13
N LYS A 82 -4.95 21.76 -1.55
CA LYS A 82 -4.56 20.35 -1.48
C LYS A 82 -4.26 19.84 -2.88
N PHE A 83 -3.09 19.28 -3.05
CA PHE A 83 -2.68 18.60 -4.27
C PHE A 83 -2.49 17.12 -3.95
N GLU A 84 -3.01 16.27 -4.83
CA GLU A 84 -2.85 14.81 -4.74
C GLU A 84 -2.06 14.36 -5.96
N PHE A 85 -0.97 13.64 -5.72
CA PHE A 85 -0.10 13.09 -6.75
C PHE A 85 -0.08 11.58 -6.66
N ILE A 86 -0.16 10.95 -7.83
CA ILE A 86 -0.01 9.51 -7.96
C ILE A 86 1.19 9.20 -8.85
N ARG A 87 1.95 8.19 -8.46
CA ARG A 87 2.96 7.62 -9.34
C ARG A 87 2.30 6.74 -10.38
N MET A 88 2.64 6.99 -11.64
CA MET A 88 2.18 6.19 -12.75
C MET A 88 3.11 4.99 -13.01
N GLU A 89 4.37 5.09 -12.59
CA GLU A 89 5.41 4.08 -12.76
C GLU A 89 6.21 3.91 -11.46
N PRO A 90 6.77 2.71 -11.18
CA PRO A 90 7.65 2.52 -10.04
C PRO A 90 8.91 3.38 -10.18
N PRO A 91 9.62 3.68 -9.09
CA PRO A 91 10.90 4.36 -9.15
C PRO A 91 11.91 3.58 -9.99
N SER A 92 12.63 4.28 -10.88
CA SER A 92 13.66 3.70 -11.74
C SER A 92 15.08 3.90 -11.22
N GLY A 93 15.25 4.60 -10.10
CA GLY A 93 16.54 4.89 -9.49
C GLY A 93 16.51 6.10 -8.56
N ILE A 94 17.66 6.40 -7.98
CA ILE A 94 17.84 7.54 -7.10
C ILE A 94 17.76 8.85 -7.89
N THR A 95 16.85 9.74 -7.51
CA THR A 95 16.67 11.07 -8.11
C THR A 95 17.07 12.22 -7.18
N TRP A 96 17.58 11.90 -5.99
CA TRP A 96 18.05 12.87 -4.99
C TRP A 96 19.56 12.80 -4.81
N ASN A 97 20.17 13.91 -4.38
CA ASN A 97 21.61 14.04 -4.26
C ASN A 97 22.20 13.49 -2.94
N ASN A 98 21.35 13.15 -1.98
CA ASN A 98 21.82 12.60 -0.70
C ASN A 98 21.99 11.08 -0.81
N THR A 99 23.25 10.62 -0.80
CA THR A 99 23.63 9.22 -1.01
C THR A 99 23.82 8.44 0.28
N THR A 100 23.60 9.03 1.45
CA THR A 100 23.87 8.36 2.73
C THR A 100 22.74 7.38 3.07
N ALA A 101 22.97 6.11 2.78
CA ALA A 101 22.18 5.00 3.34
C ALA A 101 22.19 5.02 4.89
N ASP A 102 23.21 5.64 5.48
CA ASP A 102 23.38 5.81 6.93
C ASP A 102 22.29 6.70 7.58
N SER A 103 21.59 7.51 6.77
CA SER A 103 20.50 8.35 7.30
C SER A 103 19.30 7.57 7.82
N ILE A 104 19.10 6.31 7.39
CA ILE A 104 17.99 5.46 7.86
C ILE A 104 18.13 5.16 9.36
N ASN A 105 19.34 5.00 9.84
CA ASN A 105 19.60 4.75 11.26
C ASN A 105 19.24 5.94 12.16
N GLN A 106 18.96 7.11 11.57
CA GLN A 106 18.55 8.32 12.27
C GLN A 106 17.04 8.55 12.28
N PHE A 107 16.26 7.74 11.53
CA PHE A 107 14.81 7.85 11.54
C PHE A 107 14.23 7.13 12.74
N GLU A 108 13.58 7.90 13.61
CA GLU A 108 12.86 7.38 14.78
C GLU A 108 11.43 7.88 14.77
N PHE A 109 10.53 7.02 15.23
CA PHE A 109 9.17 7.40 15.57
C PHE A 109 8.93 7.06 17.04
N ASN A 110 8.56 8.06 17.86
CA ASN A 110 8.46 7.92 19.31
C ASN A 110 9.73 7.31 19.95
N SER A 111 10.92 7.76 19.50
CA SER A 111 12.23 7.26 19.93
C SER A 111 12.49 5.78 19.62
N ILE A 112 11.74 5.20 18.68
CA ILE A 112 11.90 3.82 18.19
C ILE A 112 12.27 3.87 16.71
N ASN A 113 13.31 3.13 16.35
CA ASN A 113 13.73 2.96 14.96
C ASN A 113 13.15 1.64 14.39
N TYR A 114 12.21 1.75 13.46
CA TYR A 114 11.64 0.62 12.73
C TYR A 114 12.46 0.32 11.47
N GLN A 115 13.73 0.00 11.66
CA GLN A 115 14.72 -0.18 10.60
C GLN A 115 14.26 -1.08 9.43
N PRO A 116 13.63 -2.25 9.66
CA PRO A 116 13.18 -3.10 8.57
C PRO A 116 12.21 -2.39 7.61
N ILE A 117 11.26 -1.62 8.16
CA ILE A 117 10.27 -0.89 7.38
C ILE A 117 10.93 0.23 6.58
N TRP A 118 11.75 1.07 7.24
CA TRP A 118 12.45 2.17 6.58
C TRP A 118 13.38 1.70 5.46
N LYS A 119 14.07 0.59 5.69
CA LYS A 119 14.96 0.01 4.69
C LYS A 119 14.21 -0.48 3.46
N SER A 120 13.10 -1.18 3.65
CA SER A 120 12.23 -1.62 2.54
C SER A 120 11.73 -0.43 1.72
N GLN A 121 11.33 0.67 2.37
CA GLN A 121 10.90 1.88 1.67
C GLN A 121 12.04 2.53 0.87
N LEU A 122 13.25 2.59 1.44
CA LEU A 122 14.39 3.14 0.73
C LEU A 122 14.81 2.27 -0.45
N GLU A 123 14.77 0.95 -0.30
CA GLU A 123 15.04 0.01 -1.39
C GLU A 123 14.09 0.26 -2.56
N TRP A 124 12.81 0.38 -2.27
CA TRP A 124 11.81 0.65 -3.29
C TRP A 124 12.01 2.02 -3.95
N LEU A 125 12.16 3.10 -3.15
CA LEU A 125 12.35 4.46 -3.67
C LEU A 125 13.62 4.60 -4.50
N SER A 126 14.66 3.86 -4.16
CA SER A 126 15.95 3.89 -4.87
C SER A 126 16.03 2.92 -6.06
N ALA A 127 15.02 2.07 -6.25
CA ALA A 127 15.05 0.93 -7.17
C ALA A 127 16.31 0.06 -7.00
N ARG A 128 16.81 -0.06 -5.77
CA ARG A 128 18.02 -0.82 -5.44
C ARG A 128 17.78 -1.71 -4.23
N LYS A 129 18.11 -2.98 -4.36
CA LYS A 129 18.19 -3.86 -3.19
C LYS A 129 19.44 -3.52 -2.37
N ILE A 130 19.27 -3.10 -1.15
CA ILE A 130 20.33 -2.91 -0.18
C ILE A 130 20.57 -4.29 0.45
N LYS A 131 21.55 -5.03 -0.09
CA LYS A 131 21.87 -6.36 0.46
C LYS A 131 22.18 -6.23 1.95
N PRO A 132 21.37 -6.80 2.84
CA PRO A 132 21.74 -6.83 4.24
C PRO A 132 23.00 -7.69 4.39
N GLU A 133 23.90 -7.26 5.26
CA GLU A 133 25.04 -8.08 5.62
C GLU A 133 24.54 -9.40 6.24
N ALA A 134 25.11 -10.51 5.77
CA ALA A 134 24.82 -11.80 6.38
C ALA A 134 25.31 -11.80 7.83
N LYS A 135 24.38 -12.02 8.75
CA LYS A 135 24.67 -12.04 10.19
C LYS A 135 24.82 -13.48 10.66
N THR A 136 25.82 -13.73 11.46
CA THR A 136 26.01 -14.99 12.17
C THR A 136 25.83 -14.75 13.66
N PHE A 137 24.92 -15.49 14.26
CA PHE A 137 24.70 -15.46 15.70
C PHE A 137 25.14 -16.80 16.30
N ASP A 138 25.88 -16.76 17.40
CA ASP A 138 26.07 -17.94 18.22
C ASP A 138 24.81 -18.22 19.07
N SER A 139 24.74 -19.42 19.66
CA SER A 139 23.55 -19.79 20.44
C SER A 139 23.34 -18.89 21.67
N SER A 140 24.42 -18.38 22.28
CA SER A 140 24.30 -17.48 23.44
C SER A 140 23.70 -16.13 23.07
N ASN A 141 24.09 -15.57 21.93
CA ASN A 141 23.49 -14.34 21.39
C ASN A 141 22.00 -14.55 21.08
N GLN A 142 21.64 -15.71 20.51
CA GLN A 142 20.25 -15.99 20.19
C GLN A 142 19.39 -16.18 21.44
N VAL A 143 19.92 -16.82 22.49
CA VAL A 143 19.23 -16.93 23.80
C VAL A 143 18.94 -15.53 24.37
N GLN A 144 19.93 -14.64 24.37
CA GLN A 144 19.73 -13.27 24.86
C GLN A 144 18.67 -12.53 24.03
N LEU A 145 18.73 -12.60 22.70
CA LEU A 145 17.76 -11.94 21.82
C LEU A 145 16.34 -12.48 22.03
N ARG A 146 16.16 -13.79 22.26
CA ARG A 146 14.84 -14.34 22.61
C ARG A 146 14.30 -13.76 23.92
N GLN A 147 15.15 -13.54 24.92
CA GLN A 147 14.73 -12.86 26.16
C GLN A 147 14.34 -11.41 25.93
N GLU A 148 15.07 -10.69 25.05
CA GLU A 148 14.73 -9.33 24.65
C GLU A 148 13.38 -9.29 23.88
N LEU A 149 13.07 -10.30 23.05
CA LEU A 149 11.78 -10.41 22.33
C LEU A 149 10.59 -10.66 23.29
N ASP A 150 10.81 -11.27 24.44
CA ASP A 150 9.79 -11.52 25.48
C ASP A 150 9.64 -10.35 26.49
N SER A 151 10.23 -9.20 26.19
CA SER A 151 10.15 -8.00 27.03
C SER A 151 8.76 -7.38 26.96
N SER A 152 8.35 -6.67 28.03
CA SER A 152 7.17 -5.78 28.01
C SER A 152 7.47 -4.39 27.44
N ASP A 153 8.73 -4.07 27.18
CA ASP A 153 9.15 -2.78 26.63
C ASP A 153 9.21 -2.85 25.09
N THR A 154 8.35 -2.11 24.43
CA THR A 154 8.28 -2.03 22.95
C THR A 154 9.63 -1.71 22.32
N LYS A 155 10.43 -0.82 22.93
CA LYS A 155 11.74 -0.46 22.39
C LYS A 155 12.70 -1.64 22.42
N ILE A 156 12.74 -2.39 23.51
CA ILE A 156 13.61 -3.57 23.65
C ILE A 156 13.23 -4.62 22.61
N ILE A 157 11.93 -4.89 22.43
CA ILE A 157 11.45 -5.84 21.43
C ILE A 157 11.87 -5.42 20.01
N VAL A 158 11.63 -4.15 19.65
CA VAL A 158 11.94 -3.64 18.30
C VAL A 158 13.46 -3.62 18.07
N ASP A 159 14.25 -3.24 19.05
CA ASP A 159 15.73 -3.27 18.96
C ASP A 159 16.23 -4.71 18.75
N ALA A 160 15.62 -5.72 19.40
CA ALA A 160 15.95 -7.13 19.17
C ALA A 160 15.56 -7.57 17.75
N LEU A 161 14.36 -7.19 17.26
CA LEU A 161 13.94 -7.44 15.88
C LEU A 161 14.88 -6.79 14.86
N ASN A 162 15.32 -5.55 15.10
CA ASN A 162 16.30 -4.87 14.24
C ASN A 162 17.65 -5.60 14.19
N LYS A 163 18.11 -6.14 15.33
CA LYS A 163 19.34 -6.95 15.37
C LYS A 163 19.17 -8.24 14.56
N LEU A 164 18.01 -8.89 14.65
CA LEU A 164 17.69 -10.15 13.94
C LEU A 164 17.34 -9.94 12.47
N TYR A 165 17.06 -8.71 12.04
CA TYR A 165 16.70 -8.41 10.66
C TYR A 165 17.86 -8.65 9.68
N GLY A 166 17.64 -9.48 8.69
CA GLY A 166 18.57 -9.83 7.62
C GLY A 166 18.78 -11.34 7.49
N PRO A 167 19.48 -11.80 6.45
CA PRO A 167 19.79 -13.21 6.28
C PRO A 167 20.73 -13.66 7.41
N ALA A 168 20.27 -14.61 8.21
CA ALA A 168 20.96 -15.10 9.37
C ALA A 168 20.68 -16.60 9.61
N ASN A 169 21.61 -17.27 10.26
CA ASN A 169 21.44 -18.64 10.73
C ASN A 169 20.68 -18.64 12.07
N LEU A 170 19.37 -18.41 12.02
CA LEU A 170 18.54 -18.42 13.21
C LEU A 170 18.13 -19.84 13.59
N GLU A 171 18.21 -20.13 14.89
CA GLU A 171 17.70 -21.37 15.48
C GLU A 171 16.16 -21.43 15.34
N PRO A 172 15.57 -22.63 15.23
CA PRO A 172 14.11 -22.80 15.15
C PRO A 172 13.36 -22.09 16.26
N GLU A 173 13.91 -22.07 17.47
CA GLU A 173 13.35 -21.42 18.64
C GLU A 173 13.33 -19.88 18.49
N THR A 174 14.36 -19.31 17.86
CA THR A 174 14.42 -17.87 17.60
C THR A 174 13.42 -17.49 16.53
N LEU A 175 13.30 -18.27 15.46
CA LEU A 175 12.27 -18.08 14.43
C LEU A 175 10.87 -18.17 15.04
N SER A 176 10.62 -19.13 15.94
CA SER A 176 9.32 -19.26 16.62
C SER A 176 9.03 -18.10 17.56
N ALA A 177 10.05 -17.55 18.24
CA ALA A 177 9.87 -16.35 19.06
C ALA A 177 9.48 -15.13 18.22
N ILE A 178 10.11 -14.92 17.05
CA ILE A 178 9.71 -13.85 16.12
C ILE A 178 8.29 -14.11 15.59
N GLU A 179 7.96 -15.35 15.23
CA GLU A 179 6.63 -15.74 14.72
C GLU A 179 5.52 -15.43 15.74
N THR A 180 5.74 -15.63 17.02
CA THR A 180 4.78 -15.29 18.08
C THR A 180 4.45 -13.80 18.05
N LEU A 181 5.43 -12.93 17.80
CA LEU A 181 5.23 -11.48 17.73
C LEU A 181 4.42 -11.01 16.53
N VAL A 182 4.19 -11.83 15.51
CA VAL A 182 3.30 -11.49 14.39
C VAL A 182 1.85 -11.27 14.85
N ARG A 183 1.46 -11.88 15.98
CA ARG A 183 0.15 -11.70 16.61
C ARG A 183 0.14 -10.67 17.75
N HIS A 184 1.22 -9.92 17.93
CA HIS A 184 1.35 -8.96 19.01
C HIS A 184 0.30 -7.84 18.86
N GLU A 185 -0.33 -7.44 19.98
CA GLU A 185 -1.37 -6.40 20.02
C GLU A 185 -0.92 -5.03 19.48
N ASN A 186 0.36 -4.69 19.69
CA ASN A 186 0.97 -3.51 19.06
C ASN A 186 1.31 -3.84 17.61
N GLU A 187 0.60 -3.21 16.67
CA GLU A 187 0.74 -3.47 15.24
C GLU A 187 2.13 -3.15 14.69
N PHE A 188 2.86 -2.20 15.26
CA PHE A 188 4.25 -1.92 14.85
C PHE A 188 5.20 -3.07 15.18
N ILE A 189 5.01 -3.74 16.32
CA ILE A 189 5.78 -4.93 16.69
C ILE A 189 5.44 -6.07 15.73
N SER A 190 4.14 -6.32 15.53
CA SER A 190 3.65 -7.33 14.59
C SER A 190 4.24 -7.13 13.18
N LEU A 191 4.19 -5.91 12.68
CA LEU A 191 4.73 -5.57 11.36
C LEU A 191 6.26 -5.75 11.30
N SER A 192 7.00 -5.29 12.32
CA SER A 192 8.45 -5.48 12.39
C SER A 192 8.84 -6.96 12.43
N ALA A 193 8.06 -7.80 13.13
CA ALA A 193 8.26 -9.24 13.16
C ALA A 193 8.04 -9.86 11.76
N CYS A 194 7.01 -9.43 11.02
CA CYS A 194 6.78 -9.89 9.64
C CYS A 194 7.94 -9.55 8.70
N TYR A 195 8.45 -8.32 8.75
CA TYR A 195 9.63 -7.93 7.96
C TYR A 195 10.88 -8.72 8.36
N SER A 196 11.06 -8.97 9.67
CA SER A 196 12.21 -9.72 10.16
C SER A 196 12.16 -11.18 9.75
N LEU A 197 10.99 -11.83 9.82
CA LEU A 197 10.81 -13.20 9.31
C LEU A 197 11.09 -13.26 7.81
N ALA A 198 10.49 -12.35 7.03
CA ALA A 198 10.69 -12.30 5.58
C ALA A 198 12.17 -12.22 5.19
N ALA A 199 12.96 -11.46 5.94
CA ALA A 199 14.40 -11.29 5.71
C ALA A 199 15.23 -12.56 5.98
N THR A 200 14.67 -13.58 6.63
CA THR A 200 15.34 -14.88 6.84
C THR A 200 15.26 -15.82 5.64
N GLY A 201 14.63 -15.38 4.53
CA GLY A 201 14.48 -16.16 3.31
C GLY A 201 13.36 -17.20 3.38
N ASN A 202 13.54 -18.35 2.72
CA ASN A 202 12.46 -19.33 2.51
C ASN A 202 11.79 -19.80 3.83
N ASN A 203 12.55 -19.96 4.90
CA ASN A 203 11.96 -20.34 6.19
C ASN A 203 10.96 -19.30 6.71
N GLY A 204 11.30 -18.02 6.64
CA GLY A 204 10.42 -16.94 7.06
C GLY A 204 9.23 -16.76 6.11
N ILE A 205 9.45 -16.88 4.80
CA ILE A 205 8.38 -16.84 3.80
C ILE A 205 7.34 -17.93 4.08
N THR A 206 7.79 -19.18 4.26
CA THR A 206 6.91 -20.31 4.56
C THR A 206 6.09 -20.07 5.83
N ARG A 207 6.73 -19.57 6.90
CA ARG A 207 6.04 -19.26 8.16
C ARG A 207 4.99 -18.16 7.98
N LEU A 208 5.30 -17.08 7.27
CA LEU A 208 4.34 -16.00 7.00
C LEU A 208 3.12 -16.51 6.21
N ILE A 209 3.34 -17.34 5.19
CA ILE A 209 2.24 -17.97 4.44
C ILE A 209 1.40 -18.89 5.35
N GLN A 210 2.04 -19.70 6.20
CA GLN A 210 1.33 -20.55 7.16
C GLN A 210 0.50 -19.73 8.15
N LEU A 211 1.02 -18.60 8.65
CA LEU A 211 0.29 -17.70 9.54
C LEU A 211 -0.93 -17.07 8.87
N MET A 212 -0.86 -16.75 7.58
CA MET A 212 -2.02 -16.27 6.82
C MET A 212 -3.11 -17.34 6.69
N HIS A 213 -2.73 -18.63 6.63
CA HIS A 213 -3.67 -19.76 6.55
C HIS A 213 -4.14 -20.24 7.92
N SER A 214 -3.42 -19.91 9.00
CA SER A 214 -3.76 -20.43 10.31
C SER A 214 -5.12 -19.88 10.74
N ASN A 215 -6.06 -20.80 10.81
CA ASN A 215 -7.28 -20.64 11.57
C ASN A 215 -7.03 -21.33 12.90
N ASP A 216 -7.32 -20.70 14.02
CA ASP A 216 -7.23 -21.33 15.34
C ASP A 216 -8.31 -22.42 15.52
N GLY A 217 -8.36 -23.36 14.55
CA GLY A 217 -9.23 -24.54 14.53
C GLY A 217 -10.61 -24.36 13.89
N GLU A 218 -10.98 -23.16 13.44
CA GLU A 218 -12.30 -22.89 12.86
C GLU A 218 -12.20 -22.35 11.44
N ASN A 219 -13.06 -22.79 10.55
CA ASN A 219 -13.16 -22.31 9.18
C ASN A 219 -13.80 -20.91 9.20
N VAL A 220 -12.98 -19.86 9.18
CA VAL A 220 -13.41 -18.44 9.24
C VAL A 220 -14.33 -18.08 8.07
N ASP A 221 -14.22 -18.78 6.96
CA ASP A 221 -15.02 -18.58 5.75
C ASP A 221 -16.34 -19.40 5.77
N ASP A 222 -16.57 -20.26 6.80
CA ASP A 222 -17.86 -20.93 6.99
C ASP A 222 -18.84 -19.91 7.62
N PRO A 223 -19.94 -19.55 6.90
CA PRO A 223 -20.95 -18.61 7.40
C PRO A 223 -21.64 -19.09 8.69
N ARG A 224 -21.41 -20.34 9.12
CA ARG A 224 -21.90 -20.91 10.37
C ARG A 224 -20.89 -20.78 11.51
N CYS A 225 -19.67 -20.35 11.22
CA CYS A 225 -18.63 -20.17 12.20
C CYS A 225 -18.83 -18.82 12.92
N PHE A 226 -19.17 -18.88 14.20
CA PHE A 226 -19.27 -17.70 15.06
C PHE A 226 -17.87 -17.29 15.53
N ILE A 227 -17.13 -16.58 14.68
CA ILE A 227 -15.85 -15.96 15.09
C ILE A 227 -16.20 -14.62 15.72
N ASP A 228 -15.64 -14.39 16.91
CA ASP A 228 -15.68 -13.08 17.54
C ASP A 228 -15.09 -12.02 16.62
N GLU A 229 -15.68 -10.82 16.59
CA GLU A 229 -15.16 -9.69 15.80
C GLU A 229 -13.71 -9.35 16.14
N GLY A 230 -13.28 -9.61 17.38
CA GLY A 230 -11.89 -9.46 17.82
C GLY A 230 -10.93 -10.41 17.10
N GLN A 231 -11.28 -11.69 17.00
CA GLN A 231 -10.49 -12.70 16.29
C GLN A 231 -10.43 -12.43 14.77
N LYS A 232 -11.54 -11.99 14.19
CA LYS A 232 -11.59 -11.55 12.79
C LYS A 232 -10.64 -10.37 12.55
N SER A 233 -10.59 -9.43 13.48
CA SER A 233 -9.70 -8.26 13.42
C SER A 233 -8.23 -8.66 13.52
N GLU A 234 -7.90 -9.63 14.37
CA GLU A 234 -6.54 -10.14 14.53
C GLU A 234 -6.06 -10.85 13.27
N LEU A 235 -6.86 -11.76 12.71
CA LEU A 235 -6.52 -12.48 11.49
C LEU A 235 -6.33 -11.54 10.28
N GLU A 236 -7.16 -10.51 10.16
CA GLU A 236 -6.99 -9.46 9.15
C GLU A 236 -5.68 -8.68 9.37
N MET A 237 -5.30 -8.38 10.60
CA MET A 237 -4.04 -7.74 10.94
C MET A 237 -2.85 -8.63 10.56
N VAL A 238 -2.89 -9.91 10.95
CA VAL A 238 -1.84 -10.89 10.61
C VAL A 238 -1.65 -10.99 9.09
N CYS A 239 -2.73 -11.18 8.33
CA CYS A 239 -2.65 -11.27 6.86
C CYS A 239 -2.08 -10.00 6.25
N ARG A 240 -2.54 -8.83 6.70
CA ARG A 240 -2.07 -7.53 6.22
C ARG A 240 -0.59 -7.33 6.51
N ASN A 241 -0.13 -7.61 7.72
CA ASN A 241 1.25 -7.40 8.11
C ASN A 241 2.19 -8.44 7.47
N ALA A 242 1.76 -9.71 7.41
CA ALA A 242 2.49 -10.78 6.73
C ALA A 242 2.73 -10.45 5.24
N VAL A 243 1.71 -9.93 4.55
CA VAL A 243 1.85 -9.61 3.13
C VAL A 243 2.87 -8.52 2.86
N HIS A 244 3.04 -7.55 3.76
CA HIS A 244 4.09 -6.53 3.62
C HIS A 244 5.50 -7.11 3.82
N GLY A 245 5.66 -8.05 4.74
CA GLY A 245 6.89 -8.82 4.84
C GLY A 245 7.19 -9.61 3.57
N LEU A 246 6.18 -10.27 2.99
CA LEU A 246 6.32 -11.02 1.73
C LEU A 246 6.68 -10.10 0.56
N VAL A 247 6.06 -8.92 0.45
CA VAL A 247 6.43 -7.89 -0.55
C VAL A 247 7.91 -7.53 -0.43
N ALA A 248 8.42 -7.34 0.79
CA ALA A 248 9.84 -7.05 1.04
C ALA A 248 10.78 -8.20 0.62
N SER A 249 10.30 -9.45 0.62
CA SER A 249 11.06 -10.60 0.10
C SER A 249 11.23 -10.57 -1.43
N GLY A 250 10.39 -9.82 -2.15
CA GLY A 250 10.42 -9.70 -3.61
C GLY A 250 10.11 -11.00 -4.33
N GLU A 251 10.79 -11.26 -5.44
CA GLU A 251 10.48 -12.41 -6.33
C GLU A 251 10.59 -13.77 -5.65
N SER A 252 11.37 -13.90 -4.58
CA SER A 252 11.59 -15.18 -3.88
C SER A 252 10.35 -15.80 -3.26
N CYS A 253 9.28 -15.03 -3.05
CA CYS A 253 8.02 -15.52 -2.48
C CYS A 253 6.89 -15.72 -3.51
N ILE A 254 7.11 -15.43 -4.80
CA ILE A 254 6.05 -15.48 -5.84
C ILE A 254 5.41 -16.86 -5.92
N GLU A 255 6.21 -17.92 -5.96
CA GLU A 255 5.69 -19.28 -6.06
C GLU A 255 4.80 -19.64 -4.88
N GLU A 256 5.21 -19.28 -3.67
CA GLU A 256 4.42 -19.54 -2.46
C GLU A 256 3.15 -18.67 -2.39
N LEU A 257 3.21 -17.44 -2.88
CA LEU A 257 2.02 -16.58 -3.02
C LEU A 257 1.01 -17.16 -4.03
N ILE A 258 1.46 -17.69 -5.16
CA ILE A 258 0.59 -18.33 -6.14
C ILE A 258 -0.10 -19.55 -5.52
N LYS A 259 0.64 -20.43 -4.84
CA LYS A 259 0.06 -21.57 -4.11
C LYS A 259 -0.96 -21.13 -3.05
N ALA A 260 -0.66 -20.04 -2.34
CA ALA A 260 -1.58 -19.48 -1.35
C ALA A 260 -2.87 -18.96 -2.00
N TYR A 261 -2.80 -18.32 -3.17
CA TYR A 261 -3.99 -17.90 -3.93
C TYR A 261 -4.85 -19.10 -4.35
N GLU A 262 -4.22 -20.16 -4.84
CA GLU A 262 -4.87 -21.40 -5.30
C GLU A 262 -5.56 -22.18 -4.16
N SER A 263 -5.23 -21.90 -2.90
CA SER A 263 -5.95 -22.48 -1.75
C SER A 263 -7.44 -22.12 -1.69
N GLY A 264 -7.84 -21.07 -2.40
CA GLY A 264 -9.24 -20.65 -2.57
C GLY A 264 -9.82 -19.84 -1.41
N MET A 265 -9.03 -19.46 -0.41
CA MET A 265 -9.51 -18.62 0.69
C MET A 265 -9.60 -17.15 0.24
N GLU A 266 -10.81 -16.59 0.12
CA GLU A 266 -11.06 -15.22 -0.34
C GLU A 266 -10.27 -14.17 0.42
N ARG A 267 -10.15 -14.32 1.75
CA ARG A 267 -9.33 -13.46 2.60
C ARG A 267 -7.89 -13.41 2.12
N ILE A 268 -7.29 -14.56 1.81
CA ILE A 268 -5.89 -14.66 1.38
C ILE A 268 -5.74 -14.12 -0.04
N GLN A 269 -6.68 -14.43 -0.92
CA GLN A 269 -6.62 -14.06 -2.33
C GLN A 269 -6.48 -12.55 -2.54
N LYS A 270 -7.20 -11.71 -1.77
CA LYS A 270 -7.05 -10.25 -1.88
C LYS A 270 -5.65 -9.77 -1.51
N TYR A 271 -5.05 -10.36 -0.46
CA TYR A 271 -3.69 -10.01 -0.02
C TYR A 271 -2.62 -10.51 -0.98
N VAL A 272 -2.83 -11.69 -1.57
CA VAL A 272 -1.93 -12.21 -2.60
C VAL A 272 -1.96 -11.33 -3.85
N CYS A 273 -3.14 -10.91 -4.32
CA CYS A 273 -3.24 -9.97 -5.44
C CYS A 273 -2.48 -8.67 -5.15
N PHE A 274 -2.64 -8.11 -3.96
CA PHE A 274 -1.88 -6.94 -3.52
C PHE A 274 -0.37 -7.19 -3.56
N ALA A 275 0.11 -8.27 -2.94
CA ALA A 275 1.55 -8.58 -2.89
C ALA A 275 2.15 -8.75 -4.28
N LEU A 276 1.49 -9.52 -5.14
CA LEU A 276 1.93 -9.72 -6.53
C LEU A 276 1.95 -8.40 -7.32
N GLY A 277 1.08 -7.45 -7.00
CA GLY A 277 1.11 -6.10 -7.55
C GLY A 277 2.37 -5.32 -7.16
N GLU A 278 2.72 -5.34 -5.87
CA GLU A 278 3.84 -4.59 -5.32
C GLU A 278 5.22 -5.19 -5.64
N ILE A 279 5.31 -6.50 -5.88
CA ILE A 279 6.56 -7.18 -6.26
C ILE A 279 6.88 -6.87 -7.73
N ASP A 280 8.10 -6.46 -8.02
CA ASP A 280 8.57 -6.17 -9.39
C ASP A 280 8.77 -7.47 -10.18
N SER A 281 7.69 -7.99 -10.76
CA SER A 281 7.68 -9.15 -11.64
C SER A 281 6.56 -9.03 -12.66
N ASN A 282 6.90 -9.31 -13.92
CA ASN A 282 5.96 -9.36 -15.06
C ASN A 282 5.87 -10.78 -15.63
N SER A 283 6.12 -11.82 -14.81
CA SER A 283 6.01 -13.20 -15.26
C SER A 283 4.57 -13.54 -15.66
N ASN A 284 4.41 -14.43 -16.63
CA ASN A 284 3.07 -14.88 -17.06
C ASN A 284 2.27 -15.47 -15.89
N SER A 285 2.90 -16.22 -14.99
CA SER A 285 2.23 -16.80 -13.82
C SER A 285 1.63 -15.72 -12.90
N VAL A 286 2.35 -14.62 -12.68
CA VAL A 286 1.83 -13.47 -11.92
C VAL A 286 0.64 -12.84 -12.63
N LEU A 287 0.78 -12.55 -13.93
CA LEU A 287 -0.29 -11.94 -14.74
C LEU A 287 -1.53 -12.83 -14.79
N ASP A 288 -1.37 -14.16 -14.90
CA ASP A 288 -2.51 -15.10 -14.96
C ASP A 288 -3.28 -15.16 -13.64
N ILE A 289 -2.58 -15.13 -12.49
CA ILE A 289 -3.24 -15.08 -11.17
C ILE A 289 -4.00 -13.75 -10.99
N LEU A 290 -3.38 -12.63 -11.35
CA LEU A 290 -4.03 -11.32 -11.26
C LEU A 290 -5.23 -11.23 -12.21
N ALA A 291 -5.13 -11.78 -13.42
CA ALA A 291 -6.24 -11.89 -14.34
C ALA A 291 -7.39 -12.72 -13.76
N THR A 292 -7.08 -13.85 -13.10
CA THR A 292 -8.09 -14.66 -12.41
C THR A 292 -8.75 -13.87 -11.27
N GLY A 293 -7.97 -13.11 -10.49
CA GLY A 293 -8.46 -12.24 -9.44
C GLY A 293 -9.43 -11.15 -9.92
N CYS A 294 -9.24 -10.63 -11.14
CA CYS A 294 -10.14 -9.67 -11.76
C CYS A 294 -11.54 -10.24 -12.07
N LEU A 295 -11.68 -11.55 -12.14
CA LEU A 295 -12.97 -12.25 -12.37
C LEU A 295 -13.61 -12.75 -11.07
N HIS A 296 -13.04 -12.47 -9.93
CA HIS A 296 -13.47 -13.00 -8.65
C HIS A 296 -14.84 -12.43 -8.21
N ASN A 297 -15.64 -13.24 -7.48
CA ASN A 297 -16.94 -12.80 -6.99
C ASN A 297 -16.84 -11.68 -5.94
N ASP A 298 -15.84 -11.77 -5.04
CA ASP A 298 -15.59 -10.72 -4.04
C ASP A 298 -15.00 -9.47 -4.69
N PRO A 299 -15.66 -8.31 -4.60
CA PRO A 299 -15.13 -7.04 -5.12
C PRO A 299 -13.81 -6.62 -4.47
N ALA A 300 -13.50 -7.08 -3.24
CA ALA A 300 -12.22 -6.77 -2.61
C ALA A 300 -11.05 -7.50 -3.31
N VAL A 301 -11.27 -8.71 -3.81
CA VAL A 301 -10.26 -9.43 -4.62
C VAL A 301 -10.11 -8.75 -5.98
N ARG A 302 -11.23 -8.44 -6.68
CA ARG A 302 -11.19 -7.74 -7.98
C ARG A 302 -10.47 -6.39 -7.89
N LEU A 303 -10.74 -5.63 -6.83
CA LEU A 303 -10.12 -4.33 -6.56
C LEU A 303 -8.60 -4.43 -6.47
N ASN A 304 -8.09 -5.34 -5.62
CA ASN A 304 -6.65 -5.51 -5.44
C ASN A 304 -5.98 -6.13 -6.70
N ALA A 305 -6.68 -7.00 -7.41
CA ALA A 305 -6.18 -7.61 -8.64
C ALA A 305 -6.06 -6.61 -9.79
N VAL A 306 -7.07 -5.77 -10.02
CA VAL A 306 -7.03 -4.77 -11.09
C VAL A 306 -6.02 -3.66 -10.80
N GLU A 307 -5.88 -3.23 -9.54
CA GLU A 307 -4.83 -2.30 -9.16
C GLU A 307 -3.44 -2.91 -9.41
N ALA A 308 -3.26 -4.18 -9.00
CA ALA A 308 -2.01 -4.91 -9.23
C ALA A 308 -1.66 -5.02 -10.72
N LEU A 309 -2.62 -5.35 -11.60
CA LEU A 309 -2.41 -5.34 -13.05
C LEU A 309 -1.98 -3.97 -13.56
N GLY A 310 -2.53 -2.88 -12.99
CA GLY A 310 -2.11 -1.53 -13.33
C GLY A 310 -0.64 -1.22 -13.02
N LEU A 311 -0.01 -1.99 -12.13
CA LEU A 311 1.41 -1.89 -11.79
C LEU A 311 2.31 -2.80 -12.65
N LYS A 312 1.72 -3.55 -13.59
CA LYS A 312 2.41 -4.51 -14.46
C LYS A 312 2.43 -4.06 -15.91
N GLN A 313 3.29 -4.69 -16.68
CA GLN A 313 3.28 -4.56 -18.13
C GLN A 313 2.21 -5.49 -18.71
N CYS A 314 0.99 -4.99 -18.81
CA CYS A 314 -0.17 -5.76 -19.25
C CYS A 314 -0.01 -6.28 -20.70
N ARG A 315 -0.45 -7.52 -20.90
CA ARG A 315 -0.67 -8.11 -22.22
C ARG A 315 -1.99 -7.58 -22.80
N GLU A 316 -2.23 -7.73 -24.09
CA GLU A 316 -3.47 -7.30 -24.73
C GLU A 316 -4.74 -7.89 -24.07
N GLN A 317 -4.70 -9.17 -23.72
CA GLN A 317 -5.79 -9.84 -23.02
C GLN A 317 -6.04 -9.28 -21.61
N ASP A 318 -5.01 -8.85 -20.90
CA ASP A 318 -5.12 -8.23 -19.59
C ASP A 318 -5.79 -6.85 -19.71
N VAL A 319 -5.41 -6.07 -20.74
CA VAL A 319 -6.05 -4.79 -21.04
C VAL A 319 -7.53 -4.96 -21.37
N ALA A 320 -7.89 -5.97 -22.17
CA ALA A 320 -9.29 -6.26 -22.49
C ALA A 320 -10.10 -6.62 -21.24
N MET A 321 -9.50 -7.33 -20.28
CA MET A 321 -10.13 -7.65 -18.99
C MET A 321 -10.32 -6.40 -18.15
N ILE A 322 -9.31 -5.53 -18.04
CA ILE A 322 -9.41 -4.26 -17.31
C ILE A 322 -10.48 -3.36 -17.94
N ASP A 323 -10.60 -3.32 -19.28
CA ASP A 323 -11.66 -2.57 -19.97
C ASP A 323 -13.07 -3.04 -19.56
N ASN A 324 -13.26 -4.34 -19.36
CA ASN A 324 -14.55 -4.87 -18.86
C ASN A 324 -14.85 -4.37 -17.44
N LEU A 325 -13.84 -4.25 -16.58
CA LEU A 325 -13.99 -3.76 -15.20
C LEU A 325 -14.31 -2.26 -15.11
N LEU A 326 -14.22 -1.49 -16.20
CA LEU A 326 -14.78 -0.14 -16.25
C LEU A 326 -16.31 -0.11 -16.08
N ARG A 327 -16.96 -1.26 -16.16
CA ARG A 327 -18.42 -1.44 -16.01
C ARG A 327 -18.79 -2.28 -14.79
N ASP A 328 -17.83 -2.48 -13.87
CA ASP A 328 -18.07 -3.23 -12.62
C ASP A 328 -19.16 -2.54 -11.78
N ASP A 329 -19.96 -3.31 -11.06
CA ASP A 329 -20.97 -2.75 -10.15
C ASP A 329 -20.35 -1.93 -9.03
N ASP A 330 -19.14 -2.29 -8.61
CA ASP A 330 -18.39 -1.63 -7.55
C ASP A 330 -17.60 -0.43 -8.11
N ASP A 331 -17.81 0.74 -7.55
CA ASP A 331 -17.21 1.97 -8.05
C ASP A 331 -15.71 2.10 -7.73
N GLU A 332 -15.22 1.44 -6.67
CA GLU A 332 -13.77 1.37 -6.39
C GLU A 332 -13.06 0.46 -7.40
N VAL A 333 -13.70 -0.62 -7.86
CA VAL A 333 -13.17 -1.48 -8.92
C VAL A 333 -13.10 -0.69 -10.24
N ARG A 334 -14.18 0.03 -10.63
CA ARG A 334 -14.19 0.87 -11.84
C ARG A 334 -13.09 1.94 -11.79
N PHE A 335 -12.92 2.59 -10.63
CA PHE A 335 -11.88 3.59 -10.41
C PHE A 335 -10.48 3.00 -10.63
N ASN A 336 -10.18 1.84 -10.03
CA ASN A 336 -8.87 1.22 -10.19
C ASN A 336 -8.66 0.64 -11.60
N ALA A 337 -9.73 0.24 -12.30
CA ALA A 337 -9.66 -0.15 -13.72
C ALA A 337 -9.24 1.05 -14.59
N ALA A 338 -9.85 2.21 -14.42
CA ALA A 338 -9.48 3.42 -15.15
C ALA A 338 -8.02 3.84 -14.85
N LEU A 339 -7.60 3.77 -13.58
CA LEU A 339 -6.22 4.03 -13.17
C LEU A 339 -5.23 3.02 -13.75
N ALA A 340 -5.57 1.73 -13.76
CA ALA A 340 -4.74 0.68 -14.35
C ALA A 340 -4.50 0.91 -15.83
N LEU A 341 -5.54 1.31 -16.58
CA LEU A 341 -5.43 1.67 -17.99
C LEU A 341 -4.57 2.93 -18.19
N ALA A 342 -4.70 3.93 -17.32
CA ALA A 342 -3.87 5.11 -17.37
C ALA A 342 -2.38 4.78 -17.15
N ARG A 343 -2.06 3.90 -16.16
CA ARG A 343 -0.69 3.44 -15.90
C ARG A 343 -0.10 2.67 -17.09
N ASN A 344 -0.90 1.86 -17.77
CA ASN A 344 -0.48 1.10 -18.94
C ASN A 344 -0.31 1.97 -20.20
N GLY A 345 -0.84 3.20 -20.22
CA GLY A 345 -0.61 4.19 -21.28
C GLY A 345 -0.92 3.66 -22.69
N GLU A 346 0.04 3.72 -23.62
CA GLU A 346 -0.12 3.29 -25.00
C GLU A 346 -0.60 1.83 -25.15
N ARG A 347 -0.25 0.94 -24.22
CA ARG A 347 -0.72 -0.47 -24.24
C ARG A 347 -2.25 -0.56 -24.10
N SER A 348 -2.89 0.46 -23.51
CA SER A 348 -4.34 0.52 -23.30
C SER A 348 -5.13 0.99 -24.54
N LEU A 349 -4.52 1.05 -25.71
CA LEU A 349 -5.16 1.58 -26.94
C LEU A 349 -6.50 0.89 -27.29
N TYR A 350 -6.63 -0.40 -27.00
CA TYR A 350 -7.86 -1.17 -27.27
C TYR A 350 -9.01 -0.82 -26.33
N ALA A 351 -8.74 -0.22 -25.16
CA ALA A 351 -9.73 0.21 -24.19
C ALA A 351 -10.29 1.63 -24.49
N THR A 352 -9.92 2.27 -25.62
CA THR A 352 -10.32 3.64 -25.95
C THR A 352 -11.85 3.83 -25.93
N GLU A 353 -12.63 2.85 -26.35
CA GLU A 353 -14.10 2.93 -26.37
C GLU A 353 -14.71 2.78 -24.98
N GLY A 354 -14.23 1.86 -24.17
CA GLY A 354 -14.63 1.71 -22.77
C GLY A 354 -14.31 2.96 -21.97
N LEU A 355 -13.11 3.51 -22.14
CA LEU A 355 -12.71 4.76 -21.52
C LEU A 355 -13.59 5.95 -21.96
N ALA A 356 -14.00 6.02 -23.24
CA ALA A 356 -14.93 7.03 -23.71
C ALA A 356 -16.31 6.93 -23.02
N GLN A 357 -16.77 5.72 -22.69
CA GLN A 357 -18.00 5.51 -21.90
C GLN A 357 -17.78 5.90 -20.43
N ALA A 358 -16.62 5.54 -19.84
CA ALA A 358 -16.25 5.85 -18.46
C ALA A 358 -16.15 7.38 -18.19
N LEU A 359 -16.01 8.21 -19.20
CA LEU A 359 -16.11 9.69 -19.06
C LEU A 359 -17.48 10.17 -18.56
N ARG A 360 -18.49 9.30 -18.57
CA ARG A 360 -19.84 9.59 -18.05
C ARG A 360 -20.13 8.92 -16.69
N ASP A 361 -19.12 8.31 -16.08
CA ASP A 361 -19.29 7.67 -14.78
C ASP A 361 -19.64 8.72 -13.69
N PRO A 362 -20.60 8.42 -12.79
CA PRO A 362 -20.95 9.33 -11.70
C PRO A 362 -19.81 9.53 -10.70
N ASN A 363 -18.86 8.56 -10.60
CA ASN A 363 -17.70 8.69 -9.74
C ASN A 363 -16.63 9.54 -10.44
N ARG A 364 -16.34 10.71 -9.86
CA ARG A 364 -15.35 11.67 -10.38
C ARG A 364 -13.95 11.10 -10.60
N TYR A 365 -13.56 10.10 -9.83
CA TYR A 365 -12.25 9.46 -9.97
C TYR A 365 -12.19 8.54 -11.18
N VAL A 366 -13.30 7.85 -11.50
CA VAL A 366 -13.41 7.03 -12.71
C VAL A 366 -13.24 7.89 -13.96
N TYR A 367 -14.05 8.95 -14.13
CA TYR A 367 -13.92 9.78 -15.32
C TYR A 367 -12.61 10.57 -15.35
N GLY A 368 -12.08 10.96 -14.19
CA GLY A 368 -10.78 11.65 -14.10
C GLY A 368 -9.64 10.80 -14.63
N TYR A 369 -9.55 9.52 -14.20
CA TYR A 369 -8.54 8.61 -14.72
C TYR A 369 -8.83 8.09 -16.12
N ALA A 370 -10.09 8.07 -16.54
CA ALA A 370 -10.41 7.81 -17.95
C ALA A 370 -9.86 8.93 -18.86
N LEU A 371 -9.91 10.20 -18.44
CA LEU A 371 -9.26 11.32 -19.15
C LEU A 371 -7.75 11.11 -19.24
N GLU A 372 -7.10 10.83 -18.10
CA GLU A 372 -5.67 10.57 -18.03
C GLU A 372 -5.25 9.39 -18.91
N ALA A 373 -6.02 8.29 -18.89
CA ALA A 373 -5.77 7.12 -19.72
C ALA A 373 -5.84 7.45 -21.22
N LEU A 374 -6.88 8.18 -21.64
CA LEU A 374 -7.05 8.60 -23.04
C LEU A 374 -5.91 9.52 -23.50
N GLU A 375 -5.43 10.41 -22.63
CA GLU A 375 -4.29 11.27 -22.91
C GLU A 375 -3.01 10.43 -23.10
N ARG A 376 -2.75 9.49 -22.18
CA ARG A 376 -1.55 8.63 -22.20
C ARG A 376 -1.55 7.59 -23.33
N ILE A 377 -2.72 7.16 -23.79
CA ILE A 377 -2.87 6.35 -25.03
C ILE A 377 -2.35 7.11 -26.25
N ASN A 378 -2.56 8.42 -26.30
CA ASN A 378 -2.00 9.36 -27.27
C ASN A 378 -2.18 8.95 -28.73
N THR A 379 -3.31 8.33 -29.09
CA THR A 379 -3.69 8.05 -30.47
C THR A 379 -4.61 9.14 -31.01
N LYS A 380 -4.73 9.25 -32.35
CA LYS A 380 -5.71 10.16 -32.93
C LYS A 380 -7.13 9.90 -32.41
N LYS A 381 -7.53 8.62 -32.27
CA LYS A 381 -8.84 8.22 -31.76
C LYS A 381 -9.06 8.69 -30.32
N SER A 382 -8.08 8.45 -29.42
CA SER A 382 -8.18 8.87 -28.03
C SER A 382 -8.18 10.39 -27.87
N THR A 383 -7.38 11.10 -28.67
CA THR A 383 -7.37 12.59 -28.72
C THR A 383 -8.70 13.14 -29.19
N ASP A 384 -9.30 12.57 -30.25
CA ASP A 384 -10.62 13.01 -30.76
C ASP A 384 -11.71 12.82 -29.66
N VAL A 385 -11.67 11.74 -28.88
CA VAL A 385 -12.57 11.50 -27.73
C VAL A 385 -12.38 12.58 -26.66
N LEU A 386 -11.14 12.86 -26.27
CA LEU A 386 -10.81 13.90 -25.28
C LEU A 386 -11.32 15.26 -25.73
N MET A 387 -11.03 15.65 -26.97
CA MET A 387 -11.45 16.93 -27.51
C MET A 387 -12.96 17.08 -27.57
N LYS A 388 -13.68 16.00 -27.88
CA LYS A 388 -15.15 15.97 -27.86
C LYS A 388 -15.70 16.18 -26.46
N TYR A 389 -15.14 15.48 -25.48
CA TYR A 389 -15.51 15.60 -24.06
C TYR A 389 -15.25 17.03 -23.54
N LEU A 390 -14.03 17.55 -23.74
CA LEU A 390 -13.65 18.88 -23.28
C LEU A 390 -14.52 19.98 -23.89
N LYS A 391 -14.92 19.85 -25.17
CA LYS A 391 -15.86 20.79 -25.82
C LYS A 391 -17.23 20.72 -25.15
N ALA A 392 -17.73 19.53 -24.82
CA ALA A 392 -19.04 19.37 -24.18
C ALA A 392 -19.03 19.93 -22.74
N THR A 393 -18.00 19.69 -21.96
CA THR A 393 -17.89 20.14 -20.55
C THR A 393 -17.64 21.65 -20.43
N ARG A 394 -17.19 22.32 -21.49
CA ARG A 394 -16.90 23.75 -21.48
C ARG A 394 -18.12 24.59 -21.08
N TYR A 395 -19.32 24.16 -21.43
CA TYR A 395 -20.52 24.99 -21.24
C TYR A 395 -21.19 24.74 -19.89
N CYS A 396 -21.59 23.55 -19.59
CA CYS A 396 -22.08 23.15 -18.26
C CYS A 396 -22.28 21.65 -18.22
N PRO A 397 -21.55 20.93 -17.40
CA PRO A 397 -21.68 19.46 -17.32
C PRO A 397 -23.06 18.99 -16.85
N TYR A 398 -23.79 19.82 -16.08
CA TYR A 398 -25.11 19.48 -15.57
C TYR A 398 -26.26 19.77 -16.53
N THR A 399 -26.11 20.76 -17.40
CA THR A 399 -27.19 21.22 -18.31
C THR A 399 -26.93 20.92 -19.76
N THR A 400 -25.70 20.58 -20.14
CA THR A 400 -25.28 20.43 -21.53
C THR A 400 -24.46 19.15 -21.79
N VAL A 401 -24.69 18.09 -20.99
CA VAL A 401 -23.97 16.80 -21.13
C VAL A 401 -24.06 16.25 -22.56
N ASP A 402 -25.20 16.40 -23.23
CA ASP A 402 -25.46 15.89 -24.56
C ASP A 402 -25.58 17.02 -25.63
N SER A 403 -25.34 18.26 -25.24
CA SER A 403 -25.45 19.42 -26.10
C SER A 403 -24.19 20.28 -26.07
N LEU A 404 -23.82 20.82 -27.22
CA LEU A 404 -22.74 21.82 -27.35
C LEU A 404 -23.21 23.25 -27.01
N PHE A 405 -24.50 23.41 -26.76
CA PHE A 405 -25.17 24.69 -26.43
C PHE A 405 -26.31 24.43 -25.45
#